data_b232efea4ccd7cc4ed06d19573720690
#
_entry.id   b232efea4ccd7cc4ed06d19573720690
#
_cell.length_a   1.000
_cell.length_b   1.000
_cell.length_c   1.000
_cell.angle_alpha   90.00
_cell.angle_beta   90.00
_cell.angle_gamma   90.00
#
_symmetry.space_group_name_H-M   'P 1'
#
loop_
_entity.id
_entity.type
_entity.pdbx_description
1 polymer ?
#
loop_
_entity_poly.entity_id
_entity_poly.type
_entity_poly.pdbx_seq_one_letter_code
_entity_poly.pdbx_strand_id
1 'polypeptide(L)'
;MSKIVALAVFGASLLTAASPNISGVWKADLGKSKFQGTPPTNYLVIIEQKMAIFNQRTKEEAPQIVETTGTWNQRGENRAILRVFDNGKPRILPYQGVPTRLTASFQGNTLTVAGETPGHPDSTVNRTYELSADGQTLTVNSVVRNAGKEQQSTVVLTKQADAAGEPLRKPEELAEKHFKNVKTSLKELPASQFMDTMHYFSWSLNKPCTFCHVERKFDVDDKKEKGTARKMIDMVASIDEHNFEGHPAVRCFTCHEGHAHPLTHQQFPDEAAAEVAASAAATPPAASTQH
;
A
#
# COMPACT_ATOMS: atom_id res chain seq x y z
N MET A 1 8.01 72.28 7.19
CA MET A 1 8.39 71.24 8.18
C MET A 1 7.64 69.99 7.86
N SER A 2 8.29 69.11 7.09
CA SER A 2 7.63 67.86 6.59
C SER A 2 8.06 66.73 7.51
N LYS A 3 7.09 66.09 8.17
CA LYS A 3 7.36 64.94 9.05
C LYS A 3 7.35 63.65 8.20
N ILE A 4 8.52 63.02 8.05
CA ILE A 4 8.64 61.67 7.44
C ILE A 4 8.29 60.69 8.51
N VAL A 5 7.19 59.91 8.33
CA VAL A 5 6.82 58.78 9.15
C VAL A 5 7.49 57.55 8.53
N ALA A 6 8.50 57.00 9.20
CA ALA A 6 9.14 55.75 8.81
C ALA A 6 8.24 54.57 9.24
N LEU A 7 7.70 53.89 8.27
CA LEU A 7 6.95 52.64 8.48
C LEU A 7 7.95 51.49 8.61
N ALA A 8 8.15 51.00 9.85
CA ALA A 8 8.95 49.80 10.09
C ALA A 8 8.15 48.55 9.66
N VAL A 9 8.52 47.95 8.53
CA VAL A 9 7.99 46.65 8.10
C VAL A 9 8.70 45.57 8.93
N PHE A 10 8.03 45.06 9.95
CA PHE A 10 8.46 43.86 10.67
C PHE A 10 8.24 42.67 9.75
N GLY A 11 9.28 42.23 9.06
CA GLY A 11 9.29 40.96 8.32
C GLY A 11 9.25 39.83 9.35
N ALA A 12 8.09 39.19 9.52
CA ALA A 12 7.99 37.95 10.24
C ALA A 12 8.72 36.86 9.41
N SER A 13 9.95 36.54 9.80
CA SER A 13 10.66 35.36 9.30
C SER A 13 9.86 34.13 9.75
N LEU A 14 9.17 33.50 8.82
CA LEU A 14 8.60 32.16 9.02
C LEU A 14 9.78 31.21 9.21
N LEU A 15 10.17 30.98 10.47
CA LEU A 15 11.01 29.87 10.84
C LEU A 15 10.24 28.61 10.44
N THR A 16 10.66 27.97 9.34
CA THR A 16 10.21 26.62 9.02
C THR A 16 10.73 25.71 10.11
N ALA A 17 9.86 25.38 11.08
CA ALA A 17 10.20 24.39 12.08
C ALA A 17 10.56 23.09 11.37
N ALA A 18 11.69 22.48 11.78
CA ALA A 18 12.08 21.18 11.24
C ALA A 18 10.94 20.17 11.47
N SER A 19 10.70 19.29 10.49
CA SER A 19 9.71 18.23 10.63
C SER A 19 9.98 17.41 11.90
N PRO A 20 8.95 17.10 12.70
CA PRO A 20 9.13 16.33 13.92
C PRO A 20 9.69 14.93 13.62
N ASN A 21 10.49 14.42 14.54
CA ASN A 21 11.06 13.10 14.42
C ASN A 21 10.11 12.05 15.01
N ILE A 22 9.43 11.31 14.14
CA ILE A 22 8.56 10.18 14.52
C ILE A 22 9.29 8.82 14.46
N SER A 23 10.61 8.80 14.22
CA SER A 23 11.38 7.56 14.19
C SER A 23 11.36 6.84 15.53
N GLY A 24 11.39 5.52 15.47
CA GLY A 24 11.47 4.67 16.65
C GLY A 24 10.63 3.40 16.51
N VAL A 25 10.59 2.67 17.61
CA VAL A 25 9.73 1.50 17.79
C VAL A 25 8.50 1.91 18.56
N TRP A 26 7.34 1.53 18.06
CA TRP A 26 6.04 1.90 18.58
C TRP A 26 5.19 0.66 18.79
N LYS A 27 4.48 0.58 19.93
CA LYS A 27 3.56 -0.51 20.23
C LYS A 27 2.15 0.04 20.43
N ALA A 28 1.15 -0.62 19.84
CA ALA A 28 -0.23 -0.19 19.99
C ALA A 28 -0.73 -0.44 21.42
N ASP A 29 -1.37 0.58 21.96
CA ASP A 29 -2.30 0.45 23.09
C ASP A 29 -3.64 -0.04 22.54
N LEU A 30 -3.84 -1.36 22.59
CA LEU A 30 -5.03 -1.99 22.01
C LEU A 30 -6.33 -1.54 22.69
N GLY A 31 -6.25 -1.12 23.96
CA GLY A 31 -7.41 -0.61 24.71
C GLY A 31 -7.85 0.78 24.27
N LYS A 32 -6.92 1.60 23.78
CA LYS A 32 -7.19 2.96 23.26
C LYS A 32 -7.37 3.00 21.75
N SER A 33 -7.05 1.90 21.05
CA SER A 33 -7.10 1.81 19.60
C SER A 33 -8.47 1.31 19.14
N LYS A 34 -8.89 1.77 17.95
CA LYS A 34 -10.11 1.34 17.28
C LYS A 34 -9.74 0.68 15.97
N PHE A 35 -10.05 -0.60 15.85
CA PHE A 35 -9.84 -1.40 14.65
C PHE A 35 -11.18 -1.72 14.00
N GLN A 36 -11.21 -1.80 12.68
CA GLN A 36 -12.36 -2.37 11.99
C GLN A 36 -12.19 -3.89 11.96
N GLY A 37 -13.18 -4.62 12.48
CA GLY A 37 -13.13 -6.07 12.64
C GLY A 37 -12.43 -6.53 13.93
N THR A 38 -11.88 -7.74 13.91
CA THR A 38 -11.23 -8.33 15.09
C THR A 38 -9.88 -7.64 15.34
N PRO A 39 -9.66 -7.05 16.53
CA PRO A 39 -8.37 -6.48 16.88
C PRO A 39 -7.24 -7.51 16.81
N PRO A 40 -6.01 -7.09 16.46
CA PRO A 40 -4.85 -7.97 16.55
C PRO A 40 -4.51 -8.30 18.01
N THR A 41 -3.81 -9.39 18.23
CA THR A 41 -3.30 -9.76 19.57
C THR A 41 -2.04 -8.99 19.95
N ASN A 42 -1.31 -8.50 18.94
CA ASN A 42 -0.17 -7.60 19.09
C ASN A 42 -0.03 -6.74 17.83
N TYR A 43 0.49 -5.51 18.01
CA TYR A 43 0.68 -4.55 16.93
C TYR A 43 1.93 -3.72 17.22
N LEU A 44 2.94 -3.86 16.38
CA LEU A 44 4.21 -3.13 16.46
C LEU A 44 4.45 -2.35 15.18
N VAL A 45 5.09 -1.20 15.31
CA VAL A 45 5.52 -0.36 14.18
C VAL A 45 6.96 0.05 14.39
N ILE A 46 7.78 -0.07 13.36
CA ILE A 46 9.08 0.58 13.28
C ILE A 46 8.96 1.69 12.24
N ILE A 47 9.28 2.91 12.63
CA ILE A 47 9.35 4.05 11.71
C ILE A 47 10.81 4.50 11.63
N GLU A 48 11.30 4.66 10.42
CA GLU A 48 12.61 5.19 10.11
C GLU A 48 12.46 6.44 9.23
N GLN A 49 12.86 7.60 9.77
CA GLN A 49 13.04 8.80 8.95
C GLN A 49 14.50 8.85 8.50
N LYS A 50 14.70 8.63 7.22
CA LYS A 50 16.03 8.69 6.58
C LYS A 50 16.26 10.10 6.07
N MET A 51 17.48 10.61 6.26
CA MET A 51 17.91 11.87 5.63
C MET A 51 17.62 11.83 4.13
N ALA A 52 17.49 13.00 3.54
CA ALA A 52 17.18 13.14 2.13
C ALA A 52 18.02 12.21 1.25
N ILE A 53 17.34 11.33 0.52
CA ILE A 53 18.00 10.46 -0.45
C ILE A 53 17.97 11.18 -1.78
N PHE A 54 19.17 11.44 -2.34
CA PHE A 54 19.28 12.00 -3.68
C PHE A 54 18.83 10.98 -4.72
N ASN A 55 17.76 11.29 -5.42
CA ASN A 55 17.32 10.49 -6.54
C ASN A 55 17.99 10.97 -7.83
N GLN A 56 18.93 10.20 -8.36
CA GLN A 56 19.67 10.55 -9.58
C GLN A 56 18.76 10.76 -10.80
N ARG A 57 17.61 10.09 -10.85
CA ARG A 57 16.65 10.20 -11.98
C ARG A 57 15.82 11.48 -11.91
N THR A 58 15.37 11.89 -10.72
CA THR A 58 14.55 13.10 -10.51
C THR A 58 15.38 14.31 -10.12
N LYS A 59 16.67 14.11 -9.79
CA LYS A 59 17.59 15.12 -9.23
C LYS A 59 17.02 15.84 -7.99
N GLU A 60 16.21 15.17 -7.24
CA GLU A 60 15.56 15.68 -6.03
C GLU A 60 16.07 14.97 -4.79
N GLU A 61 16.29 15.74 -3.74
CA GLU A 61 16.51 15.24 -2.39
C GLU A 61 15.20 15.37 -1.59
N ALA A 62 14.80 14.30 -0.96
CA ALA A 62 13.65 14.33 -0.06
C ALA A 62 13.84 13.36 1.10
N PRO A 63 13.51 13.76 2.33
CA PRO A 63 13.48 12.86 3.47
C PRO A 63 12.54 11.69 3.17
N GLN A 64 13.00 10.47 3.42
CA GLN A 64 12.19 9.26 3.26
C GLN A 64 11.71 8.78 4.63
N ILE A 65 10.44 8.46 4.70
CA ILE A 65 9.82 7.78 5.84
C ILE A 65 9.50 6.36 5.42
N VAL A 66 10.03 5.40 6.17
CA VAL A 66 9.74 3.97 6.01
C VAL A 66 9.04 3.48 7.27
N GLU A 67 7.81 3.02 7.14
CA GLU A 67 7.07 2.37 8.20
C GLU A 67 7.03 0.87 7.93
N THR A 68 7.46 0.06 8.90
CA THR A 68 7.26 -1.38 8.93
C THR A 68 6.28 -1.70 10.04
N THR A 69 5.11 -2.18 9.68
CA THR A 69 4.05 -2.56 10.62
C THR A 69 3.95 -4.07 10.71
N GLY A 70 3.99 -4.62 11.92
CA GLY A 70 3.69 -6.02 12.22
C GLY A 70 2.41 -6.13 13.04
N THR A 71 1.52 -6.99 12.61
CA THR A 71 0.30 -7.34 13.32
C THR A 71 0.24 -8.84 13.54
N TRP A 72 -0.16 -9.27 14.74
CA TRP A 72 -0.29 -10.68 15.07
C TRP A 72 -1.75 -11.00 15.35
N ASN A 73 -2.18 -12.15 14.90
CA ASN A 73 -3.50 -12.71 15.19
C ASN A 73 -3.40 -14.23 15.30
N GLN A 74 -4.51 -14.92 15.44
CA GLN A 74 -4.53 -16.39 15.58
C GLN A 74 -3.96 -17.14 14.36
N ARG A 75 -3.80 -16.47 13.21
CA ARG A 75 -3.29 -17.05 11.96
C ARG A 75 -1.79 -16.80 11.77
N GLY A 76 -1.18 -16.01 12.65
CA GLY A 76 0.25 -15.69 12.59
C GLY A 76 0.52 -14.18 12.46
N GLU A 77 1.70 -13.86 12.00
CA GLU A 77 2.19 -12.50 11.77
C GLU A 77 1.85 -12.02 10.36
N ASN A 78 1.39 -10.77 10.26
CA ASN A 78 1.32 -10.04 8.99
C ASN A 78 2.23 -8.82 9.06
N ARG A 79 3.01 -8.59 8.03
CA ARG A 79 3.84 -7.39 7.88
C ARG A 79 3.37 -6.55 6.71
N ALA A 80 3.46 -5.24 6.88
CA ALA A 80 3.22 -4.27 5.83
C ALA A 80 4.33 -3.21 5.84
N ILE A 81 4.75 -2.76 4.67
CA ILE A 81 5.76 -1.70 4.54
C ILE A 81 5.15 -0.55 3.75
N LEU A 82 5.17 0.63 4.36
CA LEU A 82 4.82 1.87 3.70
C LEU A 82 6.10 2.70 3.52
N ARG A 83 6.32 3.20 2.30
CA ARG A 83 7.39 4.15 1.99
C ARG A 83 6.78 5.42 1.43
N VAL A 84 7.17 6.56 1.99
CA VAL A 84 6.74 7.87 1.51
C VAL A 84 7.89 8.86 1.57
N PHE A 85 7.73 10.00 0.88
CA PHE A 85 8.71 11.08 0.86
C PHE A 85 8.04 12.34 1.39
N ASP A 86 8.64 12.91 2.44
CA ASP A 86 8.15 14.13 3.10
C ASP A 86 8.56 15.38 2.30
N ASN A 87 7.90 15.63 1.19
CA ASN A 87 8.11 16.84 0.39
C ASN A 87 6.85 17.33 -0.33
N GLY A 88 5.70 16.76 0.01
CA GLY A 88 4.42 17.12 -0.59
C GLY A 88 4.25 16.78 -2.06
N LYS A 89 5.25 16.13 -2.71
CA LYS A 89 5.18 15.78 -4.12
C LYS A 89 4.63 14.36 -4.30
N PRO A 90 3.71 14.13 -5.24
CA PRO A 90 3.16 12.81 -5.52
C PRO A 90 4.21 11.90 -6.15
N ARG A 91 4.27 10.64 -5.68
CA ARG A 91 5.10 9.58 -6.25
C ARG A 91 4.31 8.29 -6.34
N ILE A 92 4.51 7.53 -7.43
CA ILE A 92 3.93 6.20 -7.55
C ILE A 92 4.85 5.22 -6.80
N LEU A 93 4.33 4.67 -5.71
CA LEU A 93 5.01 3.73 -4.82
C LEU A 93 4.07 2.56 -4.53
N PRO A 94 4.60 1.36 -4.25
CA PRO A 94 3.75 0.24 -3.85
C PRO A 94 3.15 0.51 -2.47
N TYR A 95 1.83 0.38 -2.38
CA TYR A 95 1.08 0.33 -1.13
C TYR A 95 0.29 -0.99 -1.10
N GLN A 96 0.63 -1.88 -0.18
CA GLN A 96 0.08 -3.24 -0.15
C GLN A 96 0.13 -3.95 -1.51
N GLY A 97 1.28 -3.87 -2.19
CA GLY A 97 1.52 -4.48 -3.50
C GLY A 97 0.90 -3.73 -4.70
N VAL A 98 0.07 -2.72 -4.48
CA VAL A 98 -0.61 -1.97 -5.54
C VAL A 98 0.13 -0.67 -5.83
N PRO A 99 0.47 -0.34 -7.10
CA PRO A 99 1.01 0.96 -7.46
C PRO A 99 0.04 2.07 -7.06
N THR A 100 0.45 2.90 -6.12
CA THR A 100 -0.38 3.97 -5.55
C THR A 100 0.36 5.29 -5.67
N ARG A 101 -0.33 6.34 -6.11
CA ARG A 101 0.21 7.69 -6.13
C ARG A 101 0.11 8.26 -4.73
N LEU A 102 1.22 8.24 -4.00
CA LEU A 102 1.32 8.68 -2.60
C LEU A 102 1.92 10.07 -2.52
N THR A 103 1.36 10.89 -1.64
CA THR A 103 1.86 12.21 -1.25
C THR A 103 1.98 12.23 0.27
N ALA A 104 3.08 12.76 0.79
CA ALA A 104 3.26 12.92 2.24
C ALA A 104 3.86 14.27 2.58
N SER A 105 3.39 14.88 3.66
CA SER A 105 3.93 16.12 4.19
C SER A 105 3.61 16.31 5.67
N PHE A 106 4.53 16.97 6.40
CA PHE A 106 4.27 17.43 7.76
C PHE A 106 3.59 18.80 7.79
N GLN A 107 2.66 18.95 8.72
CA GLN A 107 2.10 20.22 9.16
C GLN A 107 2.13 20.26 10.70
N GLY A 108 3.04 21.04 11.27
CA GLY A 108 3.30 20.99 12.71
C GLY A 108 3.72 19.57 13.12
N ASN A 109 3.03 19.00 14.10
CA ASN A 109 3.30 17.65 14.63
C ASN A 109 2.55 16.52 13.87
N THR A 110 1.89 16.85 12.77
CA THR A 110 1.07 15.88 12.03
C THR A 110 1.68 15.58 10.66
N LEU A 111 2.02 14.32 10.39
CA LEU A 111 2.31 13.81 9.06
C LEU A 111 1.00 13.37 8.42
N THR A 112 0.72 13.89 7.24
CA THR A 112 -0.41 13.44 6.41
C THR A 112 0.13 12.64 5.23
N VAL A 113 -0.44 11.46 5.00
CA VAL A 113 -0.19 10.62 3.83
C VAL A 113 -1.51 10.44 3.09
N ALA A 114 -1.55 10.87 1.85
CA ALA A 114 -2.70 10.68 0.96
C ALA A 114 -2.29 9.88 -0.26
N GLY A 115 -3.16 9.02 -0.73
CA GLY A 115 -2.88 8.19 -1.90
C GLY A 115 -4.12 7.82 -2.70
N GLU A 116 -3.90 7.61 -3.98
CA GLU A 116 -4.90 7.12 -4.92
C GLU A 116 -4.28 6.07 -5.84
N THR A 117 -5.04 5.06 -6.20
CA THR A 117 -4.60 4.05 -7.17
C THR A 117 -4.88 4.56 -8.58
N PRO A 118 -3.86 4.73 -9.45
CA PRO A 118 -4.08 5.18 -10.83
C PRO A 118 -5.08 4.28 -11.56
N GLY A 119 -6.07 4.89 -12.24
CA GLY A 119 -7.14 4.16 -12.93
C GLY A 119 -8.27 3.62 -12.03
N HIS A 120 -8.16 3.78 -10.71
CA HIS A 120 -9.16 3.32 -9.74
C HIS A 120 -9.49 4.44 -8.73
N PRO A 121 -10.32 5.44 -9.11
CA PRO A 121 -10.60 6.62 -8.28
C PRO A 121 -11.30 6.27 -6.95
N ASP A 122 -11.96 5.11 -6.88
CA ASP A 122 -12.60 4.61 -5.65
C ASP A 122 -11.62 3.90 -4.71
N SER A 123 -10.34 3.80 -5.09
CA SER A 123 -9.28 3.19 -4.28
C SER A 123 -8.34 4.27 -3.76
N THR A 124 -8.57 4.70 -2.51
CA THR A 124 -7.80 5.76 -1.86
C THR A 124 -7.31 5.35 -0.47
N VAL A 125 -6.20 5.94 -0.06
CA VAL A 125 -5.69 5.83 1.30
C VAL A 125 -5.42 7.23 1.86
N ASN A 126 -5.91 7.51 3.06
CA ASN A 126 -5.61 8.72 3.82
C ASN A 126 -5.19 8.31 5.22
N ARG A 127 -3.99 8.72 5.62
CA ARG A 127 -3.46 8.45 6.96
C ARG A 127 -2.91 9.74 7.56
N THR A 128 -3.17 9.94 8.84
CA THR A 128 -2.54 11.01 9.62
C THR A 128 -1.81 10.41 10.80
N TYR A 129 -0.62 10.92 11.07
CA TYR A 129 0.23 10.54 12.18
C TYR A 129 0.42 11.77 13.03
N GLU A 130 -0.15 11.77 14.22
CA GLU A 130 -0.08 12.89 15.16
C GLU A 130 0.83 12.52 16.33
N LEU A 131 1.97 13.22 16.43
CA LEU A 131 2.91 13.04 17.52
C LEU A 131 2.51 13.93 18.71
N SER A 132 2.39 13.34 19.90
CA SER A 132 2.16 14.10 21.13
C SER A 132 3.31 15.05 21.45
N ALA A 133 3.02 16.10 22.20
CA ALA A 133 4.02 17.13 22.54
C ALA A 133 5.24 16.57 23.31
N ASP A 134 5.06 15.51 24.09
CA ASP A 134 6.14 14.81 24.80
C ASP A 134 6.90 13.80 23.94
N GLY A 135 6.46 13.58 22.70
CA GLY A 135 7.06 12.62 21.77
C GLY A 135 6.90 11.15 22.15
N GLN A 136 6.02 10.81 23.10
CA GLN A 136 5.85 9.46 23.62
C GLN A 136 4.64 8.72 23.05
N THR A 137 3.70 9.45 22.46
CA THR A 137 2.49 8.89 21.85
C THR A 137 2.39 9.30 20.37
N LEU A 138 2.08 8.34 19.51
CA LEU A 138 1.80 8.57 18.10
C LEU A 138 0.40 8.04 17.79
N THR A 139 -0.52 8.92 17.42
CA THR A 139 -1.87 8.52 17.00
C THR A 139 -1.92 8.43 15.49
N VAL A 140 -2.31 7.28 14.98
CA VAL A 140 -2.44 7.02 13.54
C VAL A 140 -3.92 6.83 13.21
N ASN A 141 -4.48 7.78 12.47
CA ASN A 141 -5.82 7.63 11.89
C ASN A 141 -5.66 7.21 10.43
N SER A 142 -6.44 6.23 10.00
CA SER A 142 -6.40 5.71 8.65
C SER A 142 -7.81 5.56 8.10
N VAL A 143 -8.02 6.07 6.89
CA VAL A 143 -9.23 5.86 6.08
C VAL A 143 -8.78 5.27 4.75
N VAL A 144 -9.17 4.05 4.50
CA VAL A 144 -8.87 3.34 3.25
C VAL A 144 -10.19 3.05 2.54
N ARG A 145 -10.28 3.44 1.28
CA ARG A 145 -11.39 3.07 0.39
C ARG A 145 -10.89 2.09 -0.65
N ASN A 146 -11.65 1.06 -0.88
CA ASN A 146 -11.36 0.10 -1.93
C ASN A 146 -12.68 -0.43 -2.50
N ALA A 147 -12.88 -0.23 -3.81
CA ALA A 147 -14.10 -0.64 -4.52
C ALA A 147 -15.39 -0.21 -3.80
N GLY A 148 -15.46 1.06 -3.37
CA GLY A 148 -16.63 1.63 -2.69
C GLY A 148 -16.81 1.24 -1.22
N LYS A 149 -15.93 0.38 -0.67
CA LYS A 149 -15.93 0.03 0.76
C LYS A 149 -14.92 0.91 1.50
N GLU A 150 -15.39 1.57 2.55
CA GLU A 150 -14.55 2.38 3.42
C GLU A 150 -14.18 1.61 4.69
N GLN A 151 -12.90 1.66 5.05
CA GLN A 151 -12.36 1.13 6.29
C GLN A 151 -11.69 2.24 7.07
N GLN A 152 -12.07 2.38 8.34
CA GLN A 152 -11.49 3.36 9.25
C GLN A 152 -10.83 2.68 10.44
N SER A 153 -9.69 3.20 10.86
CA SER A 153 -9.04 2.78 12.09
C SER A 153 -8.35 3.95 12.77
N THR A 154 -8.26 3.89 14.10
CA THR A 154 -7.43 4.77 14.92
C THR A 154 -6.54 3.90 15.78
N VAL A 155 -5.23 4.01 15.61
CA VAL A 155 -4.24 3.26 16.37
C VAL A 155 -3.46 4.23 17.25
N VAL A 156 -3.53 4.04 18.56
CA VAL A 156 -2.76 4.80 19.53
C VAL A 156 -1.51 4.00 19.86
N LEU A 157 -0.35 4.56 19.55
CA LEU A 157 0.95 3.92 19.66
C LEU A 157 1.76 4.59 20.76
N THR A 158 2.41 3.80 21.61
CA THR A 158 3.34 4.27 22.66
C THR A 158 4.76 3.92 22.26
N LYS A 159 5.66 4.88 22.41
CA LYS A 159 7.09 4.69 22.11
C LYS A 159 7.70 3.61 22.98
N GLN A 160 8.54 2.78 22.39
CA GLN A 160 9.19 1.64 23.03
C GLN A 160 10.70 1.78 22.98
N ALA A 161 11.41 1.04 23.87
CA ALA A 161 12.83 0.82 23.71
C ALA A 161 13.12 0.08 22.38
N ASP A 162 14.29 0.32 21.80
CA ASP A 162 14.67 -0.18 20.48
C ASP A 162 14.61 -1.72 20.37
N ALA A 163 14.98 -2.45 21.45
CA ALA A 163 14.92 -3.89 21.53
C ALA A 163 13.51 -4.48 21.31
N ALA A 164 12.45 -3.73 21.60
CA ALA A 164 11.07 -4.17 21.34
C ALA A 164 10.77 -4.38 19.85
N GLY A 165 11.59 -3.80 18.96
CA GLY A 165 11.46 -3.95 17.51
C GLY A 165 12.07 -5.23 16.94
N GLU A 166 12.82 -6.00 17.74
CA GLU A 166 13.48 -7.22 17.27
C GLU A 166 12.58 -8.21 16.53
N PRO A 167 11.31 -8.45 16.94
CA PRO A 167 10.43 -9.32 16.18
C PRO A 167 10.26 -8.90 14.71
N LEU A 168 10.22 -7.57 14.43
CA LEU A 168 10.08 -7.04 13.08
C LEU A 168 11.41 -6.96 12.31
N ARG A 169 12.54 -7.03 12.98
CA ARG A 169 13.88 -7.02 12.37
C ARG A 169 14.35 -8.42 11.97
N LYS A 170 13.75 -9.46 12.54
CA LYS A 170 14.05 -10.83 12.16
C LYS A 170 13.58 -11.09 10.73
N PRO A 171 14.29 -11.98 10.00
CA PRO A 171 13.80 -12.43 8.70
C PRO A 171 12.38 -12.95 8.82
N GLU A 172 11.54 -12.54 7.89
CA GLU A 172 10.17 -13.02 7.81
C GLU A 172 10.14 -14.46 7.31
N GLU A 173 9.13 -15.22 7.75
CA GLU A 173 8.93 -16.58 7.26
C GLU A 173 8.64 -16.60 5.76
N LEU A 174 9.18 -17.61 5.06
CA LEU A 174 8.90 -17.77 3.64
C LEU A 174 7.44 -18.19 3.38
N ALA A 175 6.91 -17.77 2.24
CA ALA A 175 5.54 -18.03 1.85
C ALA A 175 5.17 -19.53 1.87
N GLU A 176 6.08 -20.40 1.46
CA GLU A 176 5.85 -21.87 1.48
C GLU A 176 5.66 -22.45 2.88
N LYS A 177 6.24 -21.81 3.89
CA LYS A 177 6.12 -22.23 5.30
C LYS A 177 4.91 -21.60 5.98
N HIS A 178 4.57 -20.37 5.56
CA HIS A 178 3.49 -19.59 6.17
C HIS A 178 2.12 -19.92 5.57
N PHE A 179 2.05 -20.19 4.27
CA PHE A 179 0.81 -20.48 3.55
C PHE A 179 0.80 -21.91 3.01
N LYS A 180 -0.39 -22.48 2.87
CA LYS A 180 -0.58 -23.80 2.28
C LYS A 180 -0.65 -23.72 0.76
N ASN A 181 -0.13 -24.75 0.09
CA ASN A 181 -0.24 -24.95 -1.36
C ASN A 181 0.40 -23.82 -2.20
N VAL A 182 1.45 -23.17 -1.66
CA VAL A 182 2.27 -22.24 -2.44
C VAL A 182 3.15 -23.03 -3.40
N LYS A 183 3.05 -22.72 -4.68
CA LYS A 183 3.82 -23.34 -5.79
C LYS A 183 4.50 -22.21 -6.56
N THR A 184 5.28 -22.56 -7.57
CA THR A 184 6.05 -21.61 -8.39
C THR A 184 7.20 -20.93 -7.62
N SER A 185 7.88 -19.98 -8.24
CA SER A 185 8.94 -19.16 -7.62
C SER A 185 8.45 -18.33 -6.42
N LEU A 186 7.15 -18.15 -6.28
CA LEU A 186 6.56 -17.36 -5.16
C LEU A 186 6.77 -18.02 -3.79
N LYS A 187 7.10 -19.31 -3.72
CA LYS A 187 7.36 -20.04 -2.47
C LYS A 187 8.51 -19.45 -1.66
N GLU A 188 9.47 -18.82 -2.33
CA GLU A 188 10.69 -18.26 -1.74
C GLU A 188 10.53 -16.80 -1.30
N LEU A 189 9.36 -16.19 -1.55
CA LEU A 189 9.09 -14.83 -1.09
C LEU A 189 8.83 -14.81 0.43
N PRO A 190 9.21 -13.73 1.13
CA PRO A 190 8.67 -13.43 2.45
C PRO A 190 7.14 -13.40 2.42
N ALA A 191 6.49 -13.84 3.50
CA ALA A 191 5.03 -13.98 3.53
C ALA A 191 4.29 -12.66 3.24
N SER A 192 4.81 -11.51 3.69
CA SER A 192 4.23 -10.20 3.37
C SER A 192 4.33 -9.88 1.87
N GLN A 193 5.49 -10.15 1.25
CA GLN A 193 5.69 -9.92 -0.18
C GLN A 193 4.82 -10.86 -1.03
N PHE A 194 4.58 -12.09 -0.54
CA PHE A 194 3.63 -12.99 -1.19
C PHE A 194 2.22 -12.41 -1.19
N MET A 195 1.75 -11.84 -0.08
CA MET A 195 0.44 -11.18 -0.02
C MET A 195 0.39 -9.95 -0.90
N ASP A 196 1.45 -9.12 -0.91
CA ASP A 196 1.56 -7.97 -1.81
C ASP A 196 1.48 -8.41 -3.29
N THR A 197 2.10 -9.55 -3.61
CA THR A 197 2.04 -10.13 -4.97
C THR A 197 0.63 -10.58 -5.33
N MET A 198 -0.14 -11.15 -4.39
CA MET A 198 -1.55 -11.49 -4.61
C MET A 198 -2.41 -10.24 -4.86
N HIS A 199 -2.19 -9.16 -4.11
CA HIS A 199 -2.83 -7.87 -4.35
C HIS A 199 -2.46 -7.29 -5.73
N TYR A 200 -1.18 -7.38 -6.09
CA TYR A 200 -0.70 -6.96 -7.41
C TYR A 200 -1.36 -7.74 -8.55
N PHE A 201 -1.56 -9.06 -8.41
CA PHE A 201 -2.29 -9.85 -9.40
C PHE A 201 -3.74 -9.39 -9.53
N SER A 202 -4.44 -9.22 -8.40
CA SER A 202 -5.80 -8.70 -8.37
C SER A 202 -5.91 -7.36 -9.10
N TRP A 203 -4.98 -6.44 -8.84
CA TRP A 203 -4.91 -5.14 -9.49
C TRP A 203 -4.59 -5.27 -10.99
N SER A 204 -3.58 -6.09 -11.35
CA SER A 204 -3.14 -6.25 -12.75
C SER A 204 -4.21 -6.81 -13.66
N LEU A 205 -5.13 -7.61 -13.11
CA LEU A 205 -6.22 -8.26 -13.84
C LEU A 205 -7.56 -7.54 -13.65
N ASN A 206 -7.63 -6.56 -12.75
CA ASN A 206 -8.88 -5.94 -12.30
C ASN A 206 -9.93 -7.00 -11.89
N LYS A 207 -9.50 -7.99 -11.11
CA LYS A 207 -10.36 -9.09 -10.63
C LYS A 207 -10.23 -9.27 -9.12
N PRO A 208 -11.33 -9.61 -8.43
CA PRO A 208 -11.29 -9.91 -6.99
C PRO A 208 -10.52 -11.21 -6.72
N CYS A 209 -10.07 -11.39 -5.47
CA CYS A 209 -9.36 -12.61 -5.03
C CYS A 209 -10.13 -13.89 -5.36
N THR A 210 -11.47 -13.82 -5.31
CA THR A 210 -12.36 -14.93 -5.62
C THR A 210 -12.40 -15.31 -7.10
N PHE A 211 -11.78 -14.56 -7.97
CA PHE A 211 -11.60 -14.96 -9.36
C PHE A 211 -10.71 -16.21 -9.48
N CYS A 212 -9.58 -16.24 -8.74
CA CYS A 212 -8.64 -17.36 -8.71
C CYS A 212 -8.80 -18.28 -7.50
N HIS A 213 -9.43 -17.83 -6.43
CA HIS A 213 -9.54 -18.57 -5.17
C HIS A 213 -11.00 -18.85 -4.79
N VAL A 214 -11.23 -19.97 -4.12
CA VAL A 214 -12.48 -20.23 -3.42
C VAL A 214 -12.49 -19.40 -2.13
N GLU A 215 -13.57 -18.70 -1.87
CA GLU A 215 -13.71 -17.86 -0.68
C GLU A 215 -13.44 -18.68 0.59
N ARG A 216 -12.57 -18.14 1.46
CA ARG A 216 -12.13 -18.77 2.73
C ARG A 216 -11.39 -20.11 2.58
N LYS A 217 -11.12 -20.56 1.34
CA LYS A 217 -10.35 -21.77 1.03
C LYS A 217 -9.30 -21.45 -0.03
N PHE A 218 -8.38 -20.54 0.32
CA PHE A 218 -7.37 -20.00 -0.63
C PHE A 218 -6.36 -21.05 -1.08
N ASP A 219 -6.20 -22.15 -0.34
CA ASP A 219 -5.28 -23.23 -0.59
C ASP A 219 -5.79 -24.27 -1.61
N VAL A 220 -7.10 -24.41 -1.84
CA VAL A 220 -7.65 -25.40 -2.79
C VAL A 220 -7.41 -25.00 -4.26
N ASP A 221 -7.34 -25.98 -5.13
CA ASP A 221 -7.06 -25.81 -6.57
C ASP A 221 -8.34 -25.99 -7.47
N ASP A 222 -9.52 -25.78 -6.89
CA ASP A 222 -10.81 -26.03 -7.57
C ASP A 222 -11.09 -25.06 -8.72
N LYS A 223 -10.39 -23.92 -8.78
CA LYS A 223 -10.56 -22.91 -9.83
C LYS A 223 -9.47 -23.05 -10.90
N LYS A 224 -9.89 -23.16 -12.15
CA LYS A 224 -8.98 -23.27 -13.31
C LYS A 224 -8.11 -22.02 -13.45
N GLU A 225 -8.63 -20.85 -13.08
CA GLU A 225 -7.93 -19.57 -13.14
C GLU A 225 -6.68 -19.57 -12.25
N LYS A 226 -6.72 -20.23 -11.09
CA LYS A 226 -5.55 -20.40 -10.21
C LYS A 226 -4.44 -21.23 -10.90
N GLY A 227 -4.83 -22.30 -11.59
CA GLY A 227 -3.90 -23.11 -12.39
C GLY A 227 -3.31 -22.33 -13.56
N THR A 228 -4.13 -21.52 -14.25
CA THR A 228 -3.68 -20.63 -15.33
C THR A 228 -2.72 -19.56 -14.81
N ALA A 229 -3.02 -18.94 -13.67
CA ALA A 229 -2.14 -17.94 -13.07
C ALA A 229 -0.75 -18.50 -12.76
N ARG A 230 -0.64 -19.74 -12.25
CA ARG A 230 0.66 -20.40 -12.04
C ARG A 230 1.47 -20.53 -13.33
N LYS A 231 0.83 -20.93 -14.44
CA LYS A 231 1.50 -21.01 -15.74
C LYS A 231 1.97 -19.63 -16.23
N MET A 232 1.19 -18.57 -15.96
CA MET A 232 1.58 -17.20 -16.31
C MET A 232 2.76 -16.71 -15.45
N ILE A 233 2.82 -17.08 -14.18
CA ILE A 233 3.96 -16.77 -13.29
C ILE A 233 5.23 -17.43 -13.83
N ASP A 234 5.16 -18.70 -14.16
CA ASP A 234 6.31 -19.45 -14.72
C ASP A 234 6.73 -18.90 -16.09
N MET A 235 5.77 -18.49 -16.92
CA MET A 235 6.03 -17.86 -18.22
C MET A 235 6.75 -16.52 -18.05
N VAL A 236 6.29 -15.64 -17.16
CA VAL A 236 6.93 -14.35 -16.90
C VAL A 236 8.35 -14.55 -16.38
N ALA A 237 8.56 -15.47 -15.43
CA ALA A 237 9.89 -15.80 -14.93
C ALA A 237 10.80 -16.30 -16.06
N SER A 238 10.30 -17.12 -16.95
CA SER A 238 11.06 -17.62 -18.12
C SER A 238 11.39 -16.53 -19.12
N ILE A 239 10.48 -15.59 -19.36
CA ILE A 239 10.74 -14.43 -20.24
C ILE A 239 11.86 -13.56 -19.66
N ASP A 240 11.78 -13.24 -18.37
CA ASP A 240 12.79 -12.42 -17.70
C ASP A 240 14.15 -13.11 -17.70
N GLU A 241 14.20 -14.41 -17.43
CA GLU A 241 15.43 -15.20 -17.40
C GLU A 241 16.12 -15.26 -18.78
N HIS A 242 15.36 -15.59 -19.83
CA HIS A 242 15.94 -15.85 -21.15
C HIS A 242 16.19 -14.59 -21.99
N ASN A 243 15.43 -13.52 -21.74
CA ASN A 243 15.49 -12.31 -22.58
C ASN A 243 16.04 -11.08 -21.87
N PHE A 244 16.09 -11.10 -20.52
CA PHE A 244 16.48 -9.94 -19.71
C PHE A 244 17.47 -10.30 -18.62
N GLU A 245 18.24 -11.39 -18.79
CA GLU A 245 19.33 -11.81 -17.87
C GLU A 245 18.82 -11.99 -16.42
N GLY A 246 17.57 -12.44 -16.24
CA GLY A 246 16.91 -12.56 -14.93
C GLY A 246 16.45 -11.22 -14.34
N HIS A 247 16.67 -10.10 -15.04
CA HIS A 247 16.13 -8.81 -14.59
C HIS A 247 14.62 -8.74 -14.80
N PRO A 248 13.85 -8.31 -13.80
CA PRO A 248 12.40 -8.27 -13.89
C PRO A 248 11.93 -7.11 -14.79
N ALA A 249 11.93 -7.33 -16.10
CA ALA A 249 11.51 -6.39 -17.13
C ALA A 249 10.03 -6.52 -17.52
N VAL A 250 9.49 -7.74 -17.44
CA VAL A 250 8.08 -8.03 -17.75
C VAL A 250 7.29 -8.29 -16.47
N ARG A 251 6.09 -7.76 -16.40
CA ARG A 251 5.17 -7.93 -15.27
C ARG A 251 3.78 -8.33 -15.76
N CYS A 252 2.94 -8.82 -14.86
CA CYS A 252 1.56 -9.19 -15.21
C CYS A 252 0.82 -8.04 -15.91
N PHE A 253 0.95 -6.81 -15.39
CA PHE A 253 0.32 -5.63 -15.95
C PHE A 253 0.84 -5.27 -17.36
N THR A 254 2.07 -5.64 -17.70
CA THR A 254 2.66 -5.39 -19.04
C THR A 254 1.80 -5.95 -20.18
N CYS A 255 1.14 -7.10 -19.94
CA CYS A 255 0.29 -7.76 -20.93
C CYS A 255 -1.20 -7.61 -20.59
N HIS A 256 -1.56 -7.58 -19.29
CA HIS A 256 -2.95 -7.62 -18.88
C HIS A 256 -3.63 -6.26 -18.80
N GLU A 257 -2.91 -5.19 -18.46
CA GLU A 257 -3.41 -3.79 -18.45
C GLU A 257 -4.77 -3.62 -17.76
N GLY A 258 -5.05 -4.39 -16.70
CA GLY A 258 -6.34 -4.38 -16.01
C GLY A 258 -7.40 -5.33 -16.59
N HIS A 259 -7.01 -6.21 -17.50
CA HIS A 259 -7.91 -7.19 -18.12
C HIS A 259 -7.55 -8.64 -17.72
N ALA A 260 -8.57 -9.48 -17.46
CA ALA A 260 -8.34 -10.91 -17.15
C ALA A 260 -7.62 -11.65 -18.27
N HIS A 261 -7.84 -11.23 -19.51
CA HIS A 261 -7.15 -11.69 -20.70
C HIS A 261 -6.44 -10.51 -21.36
N PRO A 262 -5.18 -10.66 -21.80
CA PRO A 262 -4.50 -9.61 -22.55
C PRO A 262 -5.30 -9.25 -23.81
N LEU A 263 -5.27 -7.98 -24.17
CA LEU A 263 -5.85 -7.51 -25.43
C LEU A 263 -5.02 -8.08 -26.60
N THR A 264 -5.69 -8.67 -27.57
CA THR A 264 -5.04 -9.29 -28.75
C THR A 264 -4.94 -8.35 -29.94
N HIS A 265 -5.58 -7.17 -29.85
CA HIS A 265 -5.55 -6.12 -30.87
C HIS A 265 -5.65 -4.74 -30.19
N GLN A 266 -5.25 -3.72 -30.92
CA GLN A 266 -5.39 -2.35 -30.45
C GLN A 266 -6.89 -2.00 -30.41
N GLN A 267 -7.36 -1.53 -29.25
CA GLN A 267 -8.71 -0.99 -29.10
C GLN A 267 -8.73 0.46 -29.57
N PHE A 268 -9.59 0.77 -30.53
CA PHE A 268 -9.90 2.14 -30.87
C PHE A 268 -10.96 2.71 -29.89
N PRO A 269 -11.03 4.03 -29.69
CA PRO A 269 -11.96 4.65 -28.73
C PRO A 269 -13.41 4.18 -28.87
N ASP A 270 -13.87 3.94 -30.09
CA ASP A 270 -15.23 3.48 -30.38
C ASP A 270 -15.47 2.03 -29.96
N GLU A 271 -14.46 1.16 -30.06
CA GLU A 271 -14.52 -0.24 -29.62
C GLU A 271 -14.48 -0.33 -28.08
N ALA A 272 -13.65 0.49 -27.43
CA ALA A 272 -13.60 0.57 -25.98
C ALA A 272 -14.94 1.03 -25.39
N ALA A 273 -15.62 1.98 -26.02
CA ALA A 273 -16.96 2.42 -25.62
C ALA A 273 -18.00 1.29 -25.82
N ALA A 274 -17.90 0.51 -26.89
CA ALA A 274 -18.80 -0.60 -27.18
C ALA A 274 -18.61 -1.76 -26.18
N GLU A 275 -17.39 -2.07 -25.76
CA GLU A 275 -17.09 -3.12 -24.76
C GLU A 275 -17.61 -2.73 -23.38
N VAL A 276 -17.44 -1.46 -22.98
CA VAL A 276 -18.01 -0.93 -21.72
C VAL A 276 -19.53 -1.03 -21.75
N ALA A 277 -20.18 -0.69 -22.85
CA ALA A 277 -21.63 -0.79 -23.02
C ALA A 277 -22.11 -2.24 -22.99
N ALA A 278 -21.40 -3.16 -23.65
CA ALA A 278 -21.70 -4.59 -23.64
C ALA A 278 -21.54 -5.22 -22.24
N SER A 279 -20.50 -4.82 -21.49
CA SER A 279 -20.27 -5.25 -20.11
C SER A 279 -21.35 -4.75 -19.17
N ALA A 280 -21.82 -3.52 -19.34
CA ALA A 280 -22.92 -2.95 -18.56
C ALA A 280 -24.26 -3.64 -18.84
N ALA A 281 -24.51 -4.03 -20.11
CA ALA A 281 -25.71 -4.72 -20.52
C ALA A 281 -25.75 -6.20 -20.07
N ALA A 282 -24.58 -6.81 -19.84
CA ALA A 282 -24.46 -8.20 -19.36
C ALA A 282 -24.65 -8.36 -17.84
N THR A 283 -24.84 -7.27 -17.09
CA THR A 283 -25.16 -7.34 -15.66
C THR A 283 -26.64 -7.67 -15.51
N PRO A 284 -27.02 -8.85 -14.99
CA PRO A 284 -28.43 -9.18 -14.79
C PRO A 284 -29.07 -8.19 -13.82
N PRO A 285 -30.32 -7.77 -14.04
CA PRO A 285 -31.02 -6.90 -13.13
C PRO A 285 -31.06 -7.54 -11.73
N ALA A 286 -30.73 -6.75 -10.72
CA ALA A 286 -30.81 -7.17 -9.34
C ALA A 286 -32.21 -7.75 -9.10
N ALA A 287 -32.28 -9.02 -8.66
CA ALA A 287 -33.52 -9.69 -8.33
C ALA A 287 -34.26 -8.83 -7.30
N SER A 288 -35.41 -8.27 -7.71
CA SER A 288 -36.33 -7.60 -6.81
C SER A 288 -36.88 -8.64 -5.84
N THR A 289 -36.38 -8.69 -4.63
CA THR A 289 -37.02 -9.38 -3.52
C THR A 289 -38.36 -8.65 -3.23
N GLN A 290 -39.41 -9.18 -3.82
CA GLN A 290 -40.77 -8.97 -3.28
C GLN A 290 -40.98 -9.98 -2.14
N HIS A 291 -41.37 -9.43 -1.02
CA HIS A 291 -41.90 -9.97 0.27
C HIS A 291 -40.84 -10.14 1.37
#